data_c3a73fff44b7c49cc3b9346c43f8f8f7
#
_entry.id   c3a73fff44b7c49cc3b9346c43f8f8f7
#
_cell.length_a   1.000
_cell.length_b   1.000
_cell.length_c   1.000
_cell.angle_alpha   90.00
_cell.angle_beta   90.00
_cell.angle_gamma   90.00
#
_symmetry.space_group_name_H-M   'P 1'
#
loop_
_entity.id
_entity.type
_entity.pdbx_description
1 polymer ?
#
loop_
_entity_poly.entity_id
_entity_poly.type
_entity_poly.pdbx_seq_one_letter_code
_entity_poly.pdbx_strand_id
1 'polypeptide(L)'
;LLVNTSRAELIESGALHAVLSANPTRRAALDVFDSEPANLDNEPLLALPNLLATPHLGYVEQNSYELYFRKAFENVLAFSEGRPQHLVMPALG
;
A
#
# COMPACT_ATOMS: atom_id res chain seq x y z
N LEU A 1 -11.39 14.51 -8.57
CA LEU A 1 -10.41 14.04 -7.59
C LEU A 1 -10.43 12.51 -7.55
N LEU A 2 -9.27 11.89 -7.67
CA LEU A 2 -9.08 10.46 -7.45
C LEU A 2 -8.20 10.27 -6.22
N VAL A 3 -8.56 9.33 -5.33
CA VAL A 3 -7.75 8.97 -4.17
C VAL A 3 -7.57 7.45 -4.16
N ASN A 4 -6.31 7.00 -4.08
CA ASN A 4 -6.00 5.58 -3.95
C ASN A 4 -5.03 5.35 -2.78
N THR A 5 -5.56 4.77 -1.72
CA THR A 5 -4.82 4.35 -0.51
C THR A 5 -4.81 2.83 -0.37
N SER A 6 -5.17 2.10 -1.41
CA SER A 6 -5.32 0.65 -1.41
C SER A 6 -4.13 -0.05 -2.07
N ARG A 7 -4.19 -0.23 -3.39
CA ARG A 7 -3.12 -0.88 -4.16
C ARG A 7 -2.96 -0.20 -5.51
N ALA A 8 -1.71 -0.10 -5.98
CA ALA A 8 -1.40 0.52 -7.26
C ALA A 8 -2.06 -0.21 -8.44
N GLU A 9 -2.18 -1.53 -8.35
CA GLU A 9 -2.74 -2.39 -9.39
C GLU A 9 -4.23 -2.16 -9.70
N LEU A 10 -4.92 -1.37 -8.88
CA LEU A 10 -6.30 -0.96 -9.17
C LEU A 10 -6.40 0.04 -10.32
N ILE A 11 -5.29 0.64 -10.72
CA ILE A 11 -5.19 1.57 -11.83
C ILE A 11 -4.21 1.00 -12.84
N GLU A 12 -4.62 0.94 -14.11
CA GLU A 12 -3.73 0.52 -15.19
C GLU A 12 -2.47 1.38 -15.23
N SER A 13 -1.31 0.73 -15.35
CA SER A 13 -0.02 1.43 -15.37
C SER A 13 0.04 2.47 -16.49
N GLY A 14 0.45 3.69 -16.14
CA GLY A 14 0.53 4.82 -17.08
C GLY A 14 -0.78 5.56 -17.33
N ALA A 15 -1.94 4.97 -17.03
CA ALA A 15 -3.24 5.59 -17.32
C ALA A 15 -3.45 6.87 -16.52
N LEU A 16 -3.14 6.87 -15.23
CA LEU A 16 -3.29 8.06 -14.39
C LEU A 16 -2.33 9.18 -14.80
N HIS A 17 -1.08 8.84 -15.13
CA HIS A 17 -0.12 9.83 -15.64
C HIS A 17 -0.64 10.50 -16.90
N ALA A 18 -1.14 9.74 -17.86
CA ALA A 18 -1.69 10.29 -19.10
C ALA A 18 -2.86 11.24 -18.84
N VAL A 19 -3.80 10.86 -17.96
CA VAL A 19 -4.97 11.69 -17.63
C VAL A 19 -4.58 12.97 -16.90
N LEU A 20 -3.71 12.90 -15.91
CA LEU A 20 -3.29 14.08 -15.13
C LEU A 20 -2.44 15.04 -15.96
N SER A 21 -1.57 14.52 -16.84
CA SER A 21 -0.75 15.34 -17.73
C SER A 21 -1.61 16.11 -18.74
N ALA A 22 -2.66 15.49 -19.26
CA ALA A 22 -3.56 16.11 -20.22
C ALA A 22 -4.60 17.05 -19.60
N ASN A 23 -4.83 16.95 -18.28
CA ASN A 23 -5.92 17.67 -17.61
C ASN A 23 -5.41 18.33 -16.31
N PRO A 24 -4.82 19.53 -16.39
CA PRO A 24 -4.24 20.20 -15.21
C PRO A 24 -5.22 20.50 -14.07
N THR A 25 -6.51 20.54 -14.35
CA THR A 25 -7.56 20.78 -13.35
C THR A 25 -7.98 19.51 -12.60
N ARG A 26 -7.61 18.32 -13.10
CA ARG A 26 -7.84 17.06 -12.41
C ARG A 26 -6.75 16.85 -11.38
N ARG A 27 -7.11 16.19 -10.27
CA ARG A 27 -6.19 15.96 -9.15
C ARG A 27 -6.27 14.52 -8.69
N ALA A 28 -5.16 14.01 -8.16
CA ALA A 28 -5.11 12.72 -7.51
C ALA A 28 -4.28 12.77 -6.23
N ALA A 29 -4.59 11.85 -5.31
CA ALA A 29 -3.80 11.58 -4.12
C ALA A 29 -3.52 10.08 -4.05
N LEU A 30 -2.24 9.71 -3.99
CA LEU A 30 -1.80 8.33 -3.96
C LEU A 30 -0.93 8.05 -2.74
N ASP A 31 -1.23 6.93 -2.07
CA ASP A 31 -0.37 6.38 -1.01
C ASP A 31 0.36 5.11 -1.47
N VAL A 32 0.09 4.65 -2.70
CA VAL A 32 0.60 3.38 -3.24
C VAL A 32 1.11 3.59 -4.67
N PHE A 33 2.17 2.86 -5.03
CA PHE A 33 2.85 2.99 -6.32
C PHE A 33 3.27 1.62 -6.86
N ASP A 34 3.42 1.51 -8.18
CA ASP A 34 3.83 0.25 -8.84
C ASP A 34 5.21 -0.22 -8.37
N SER A 35 6.11 0.72 -8.10
CA SER A 35 7.43 0.45 -7.55
C SER A 35 7.62 1.22 -6.24
N GLU A 36 7.86 0.53 -5.16
CA GLU A 36 8.06 1.14 -3.84
C GLU A 36 9.42 0.73 -3.26
N PRO A 37 10.18 1.65 -2.66
CA PRO A 37 9.88 3.08 -2.50
C PRO A 37 9.91 3.83 -3.84
N ALA A 38 8.87 4.66 -4.06
CA ALA A 38 8.78 5.49 -5.26
C ALA A 38 9.70 6.70 -5.16
N ASN A 39 10.33 7.06 -6.27
CA ASN A 39 11.15 8.26 -6.39
C ASN A 39 11.04 8.84 -7.81
N LEU A 40 11.65 9.99 -8.05
CA LEU A 40 11.55 10.68 -9.34
C LEU A 40 12.14 9.88 -10.53
N ASP A 41 13.05 8.93 -10.25
CA ASP A 41 13.67 8.12 -11.31
C ASP A 41 12.78 6.95 -11.73
N ASN A 42 11.97 6.42 -10.82
CA ASN A 42 11.14 5.24 -11.07
C ASN A 42 9.64 5.52 -11.18
N GLU A 43 9.18 6.73 -10.80
CA GLU A 43 7.75 7.07 -10.80
C GLU A 43 7.49 8.47 -11.38
N PRO A 44 7.13 8.54 -12.68
CA PRO A 44 6.87 9.82 -13.35
C PRO A 44 5.73 10.64 -12.75
N LEU A 45 4.77 9.99 -12.07
CA LEU A 45 3.65 10.68 -11.39
C LEU A 45 4.12 11.69 -10.36
N LEU A 46 5.27 11.45 -9.70
CA LEU A 46 5.80 12.34 -8.66
C LEU A 46 6.23 13.70 -9.19
N ALA A 47 6.46 13.84 -10.50
CA ALA A 47 6.81 15.11 -11.14
C ALA A 47 5.58 15.97 -11.45
N LEU A 48 4.37 15.44 -11.32
CA LEU A 48 3.14 16.16 -11.69
C LEU A 48 2.66 17.09 -10.57
N PRO A 49 2.35 18.36 -10.86
CA PRO A 49 1.93 19.33 -9.84
C PRO A 49 0.52 19.09 -9.30
N ASN A 50 -0.27 18.27 -9.97
CA ASN A 50 -1.65 17.92 -9.60
C ASN A 50 -1.77 16.54 -8.91
N LEU A 51 -0.65 16.00 -8.43
CA LEU A 51 -0.59 14.80 -7.62
C LEU A 51 -0.13 15.14 -6.19
N LEU A 52 -0.84 14.60 -5.19
CA LEU A 52 -0.36 14.47 -3.82
C LEU A 52 0.10 13.03 -3.60
N ALA A 53 1.32 12.85 -3.13
CA ALA A 53 1.90 11.53 -2.87
C ALA A 53 2.29 11.40 -1.40
N THR A 54 2.02 10.22 -0.82
CA THR A 54 2.51 9.82 0.49
C THR A 54 3.19 8.45 0.39
N PRO A 55 4.18 8.14 1.26
CA PRO A 55 5.00 6.94 1.11
C PRO A 55 4.39 5.71 1.79
N HIS A 56 3.20 5.28 1.35
CA HIS A 56 2.51 4.09 1.83
C HIS A 56 2.28 4.11 3.34
N LEU A 57 1.62 5.18 3.82
CA LEU A 57 1.39 5.45 5.24
C LEU A 57 0.05 4.92 5.76
N GLY A 58 -0.80 4.35 4.91
CA GLY A 58 -2.17 3.99 5.24
C GLY A 58 -2.34 3.00 6.40
N TYR A 59 -1.28 2.30 6.78
CA TYR A 59 -1.24 1.39 7.94
C TYR A 59 -0.42 1.96 9.12
N VAL A 60 0.21 3.12 8.95
CA VAL A 60 1.12 3.70 9.96
C VAL A 60 0.32 4.42 11.03
N GLU A 61 -0.03 3.65 12.05
CA GLU A 61 -0.78 4.12 13.21
C GLU A 61 -0.35 3.30 14.43
N GLN A 62 -0.21 3.96 15.59
CA GLN A 62 0.35 3.34 16.79
C GLN A 62 -0.39 2.05 17.19
N ASN A 63 -1.71 2.09 17.27
CA ASN A 63 -2.50 0.93 17.70
C ASN A 63 -2.39 -0.24 16.69
N SER A 64 -2.25 0.06 15.40
CA SER A 64 -2.04 -0.96 14.36
C SER A 64 -0.68 -1.63 14.52
N TYR A 65 0.38 -0.86 14.75
CA TYR A 65 1.71 -1.42 15.04
C TYR A 65 1.70 -2.30 16.28
N GLU A 66 1.13 -1.82 17.38
CA GLU A 66 1.03 -2.59 18.61
C GLU A 66 0.26 -3.89 18.41
N LEU A 67 -0.87 -3.85 17.70
CA LEU A 67 -1.68 -5.02 17.39
C LEU A 67 -0.90 -6.03 16.53
N TYR A 68 -0.31 -5.59 15.42
CA TYR A 68 0.38 -6.47 14.48
C TYR A 68 1.59 -7.15 15.12
N PHE A 69 2.44 -6.40 15.80
CA PHE A 69 3.60 -6.96 16.47
C PHE A 69 3.21 -7.91 17.61
N ARG A 70 2.22 -7.54 18.41
CA ARG A 70 1.72 -8.41 19.48
C ARG A 70 1.22 -9.73 18.92
N LYS A 71 0.37 -9.70 17.89
CA LYS A 71 -0.16 -10.92 17.27
C LYS A 71 0.93 -11.77 16.62
N ALA A 72 1.90 -11.15 15.99
CA ALA A 72 3.03 -11.87 15.40
C ALA A 72 3.83 -12.62 16.48
N PHE A 73 4.18 -11.97 17.59
CA PHE A 73 4.90 -12.61 18.69
C PHE A 73 4.06 -13.66 19.41
N GLU A 74 2.77 -13.41 19.64
CA GLU A 74 1.85 -14.42 20.20
C GLU A 74 1.82 -15.68 19.33
N ASN A 75 1.79 -15.54 18.02
CA ASN A 75 1.81 -16.67 17.08
C ASN A 75 3.12 -17.46 17.17
N VAL A 76 4.26 -16.79 17.27
CA VAL A 76 5.57 -17.45 17.43
C VAL A 76 5.62 -18.24 18.75
N LEU A 77 5.19 -17.65 19.85
CA LEU A 77 5.14 -18.30 21.15
C LEU A 77 4.23 -19.52 21.12
N ALA A 78 3.03 -19.39 20.60
CA ALA A 78 2.07 -20.49 20.50
C ALA A 78 2.61 -21.64 19.65
N PHE A 79 3.28 -21.32 18.54
CA PHE A 79 3.94 -22.33 17.71
C PHE A 79 5.04 -23.07 18.47
N SER A 80 5.90 -22.35 19.20
CA SER A 80 7.00 -22.94 19.97
C SER A 80 6.51 -23.84 21.10
N GLU A 81 5.32 -23.59 21.62
CA GLU A 81 4.66 -24.38 22.66
C GLU A 81 3.82 -25.56 22.13
N GLY A 82 3.84 -25.79 20.82
CA GLY A 82 3.06 -26.85 20.17
C GLY A 82 1.56 -26.55 20.06
N ARG A 83 1.15 -25.31 20.25
CA ARG A 83 -0.25 -24.86 20.18
C ARG A 83 -0.43 -23.77 19.10
N PRO A 84 -0.09 -24.07 17.82
CA PRO A 84 -0.17 -23.06 16.76
C PRO A 84 -1.59 -22.53 16.62
N GLN A 85 -1.69 -21.22 16.36
CA GLN A 85 -2.96 -20.51 16.17
C GLN A 85 -2.92 -19.67 14.89
N HIS A 86 -4.08 -19.25 14.40
CA HIS A 86 -4.23 -18.46 13.18
C HIS A 86 -3.57 -19.11 11.96
N LEU A 87 -3.69 -20.43 11.85
CA LEU A 87 -3.10 -21.19 10.76
C LEU A 87 -3.83 -20.90 9.44
N VAL A 88 -3.05 -20.69 8.39
CA VAL A 88 -3.57 -20.66 7.02
C VAL A 88 -3.51 -22.09 6.51
N MET A 89 -4.67 -22.71 6.34
CA MET A 89 -4.77 -24.06 5.80
C MET A 89 -4.91 -23.99 4.30
N PRO A 90 -4.15 -24.82 3.53
CA PRO A 90 -4.37 -24.92 2.10
C PRO A 90 -5.78 -25.43 1.84
N ALA A 91 -6.43 -24.89 0.81
CA ALA A 91 -7.72 -25.42 0.37
C ALA A 91 -7.54 -26.89 -0.04
N LEU A 92 -8.32 -27.78 0.56
CA LEU A 92 -8.44 -29.17 0.11
C LEU A 92 -9.32 -29.15 -1.14
N GLY A 93 -8.66 -29.06 -2.28
CA GLY A 93 -9.31 -29.00 -3.58
C GLY A 93 -9.67 -30.37 -4.12
#